data_c0e50b869729b9e64bf1b13a0f0e8110
#
_entry.id   c0e50b869729b9e64bf1b13a0f0e8110
#
_cell.length_a   1.000
_cell.length_b   1.000
_cell.length_c   1.000
_cell.angle_alpha   90.00
_cell.angle_beta   90.00
_cell.angle_gamma   90.00
#
_symmetry.space_group_name_H-M   'P 1'
#
loop_
_entity.id
_entity.type
_entity.pdbx_description
1 polymer ?
#
loop_
_entity_poly.entity_id
_entity_poly.type
_entity_poly.pdbx_seq_one_letter_code
_entity_poly.pdbx_strand_id
1 'polypeptide(L)'
;MRCLRIIMALILIFVSVDLHSEGLRGHRFHYGAEWGINSPMLVGIYNTYLSTEGYLVETKDLRFSGHVNGAVLGFVGYDMSPRFGMSLLVGYMGLRAGERAYPVSLRGSFALGMNGLEEGGSIFVEAGAAFRHSVKPAPVGKIGYSYRCRLARNFAVDFNAAAIASFSHPKVFDKYSGKYAPAGNVGVSQSLNVGAIITVALVF
;
A
#
# COMPACT_ATOMS: atom_id res chain seq x y z
N MET A 1 -7.83 -8.41 22.99
CA MET A 1 -6.76 -9.23 23.59
C MET A 1 -6.13 -10.26 22.64
N ARG A 2 -6.85 -10.89 21.69
CA ARG A 2 -6.26 -11.83 20.70
C ARG A 2 -5.30 -11.15 19.72
N CYS A 3 -5.63 -9.96 19.20
CA CYS A 3 -4.75 -9.22 18.29
C CYS A 3 -3.40 -8.83 18.91
N LEU A 4 -3.38 -8.46 20.19
CA LEU A 4 -2.14 -8.11 20.88
C LEU A 4 -1.19 -9.31 21.03
N ARG A 5 -1.74 -10.53 21.25
CA ARG A 5 -0.93 -11.77 21.30
C ARG A 5 -0.35 -12.14 19.95
N ILE A 6 -1.08 -11.90 18.86
CA ILE A 6 -0.60 -12.14 17.50
C ILE A 6 0.54 -11.17 17.16
N ILE A 7 0.39 -9.89 17.50
CA ILE A 7 1.42 -8.86 17.31
C ILE A 7 2.67 -9.20 18.13
N MET A 8 2.52 -9.59 19.40
CA MET A 8 3.62 -10.02 20.26
C MET A 8 4.31 -11.27 19.72
N ALA A 9 3.56 -12.25 19.22
CA ALA A 9 4.13 -13.46 18.60
C ALA A 9 4.91 -13.13 17.32
N LEU A 10 4.41 -12.24 16.47
CA LEU A 10 5.11 -11.75 15.30
C LEU A 10 6.41 -11.02 15.67
N ILE A 11 6.39 -10.14 16.66
CA ILE A 11 7.59 -9.44 17.15
C ILE A 11 8.61 -10.45 17.69
N LEU A 12 8.19 -11.46 18.45
CA LEU A 12 9.08 -12.52 18.97
C LEU A 12 9.68 -13.38 17.86
N ILE A 13 8.93 -13.68 16.80
CA ILE A 13 9.45 -14.38 15.61
C ILE A 13 10.49 -13.51 14.92
N PHE A 14 10.25 -12.22 14.74
CA PHE A 14 11.22 -11.29 14.13
C PHE A 14 12.51 -11.16 14.96
N VAL A 15 12.40 -11.04 16.28
CA VAL A 15 13.58 -10.98 17.19
C VAL A 15 14.36 -12.29 17.20
N SER A 16 13.70 -13.46 17.06
CA SER A 16 14.39 -14.76 17.02
C SER A 16 15.12 -15.02 15.69
N VAL A 17 14.68 -14.43 14.59
CA VAL A 17 15.37 -14.50 13.30
C VAL A 17 16.69 -13.72 13.33
N ASP A 18 16.75 -12.58 14.04
CA ASP A 18 17.99 -11.79 14.20
C ASP A 18 19.10 -12.55 14.93
N LEU A 19 18.74 -13.35 15.94
CA LEU A 19 19.72 -14.13 16.73
C LEU A 19 20.41 -15.27 15.96
N HIS A 20 19.84 -15.67 14.82
CA HIS A 20 20.40 -16.75 13.97
C HIS A 20 21.10 -16.25 12.70
N SER A 21 21.05 -14.94 12.41
CA SER A 21 21.58 -14.39 11.15
C SER A 21 23.10 -14.19 11.11
N GLU A 22 23.80 -14.32 12.22
CA GLU A 22 25.28 -14.15 12.26
C GLU A 22 26.07 -15.23 11.47
N GLY A 23 25.41 -16.31 11.03
CA GLY A 23 26.05 -17.44 10.30
C GLY A 23 25.91 -17.42 8.78
N LEU A 24 25.06 -16.61 8.20
CA LEU A 24 24.74 -16.62 6.76
C LEU A 24 25.36 -15.41 6.03
N ARG A 25 26.69 -15.38 5.94
CA ARG A 25 27.40 -14.49 5.02
C ARG A 25 27.01 -14.83 3.57
N GLY A 26 25.99 -14.14 3.02
CA GLY A 26 25.57 -14.31 1.63
C GLY A 26 24.11 -14.02 1.34
N HIS A 27 23.23 -14.07 2.34
CA HIS A 27 21.82 -13.78 2.16
C HIS A 27 21.48 -12.41 2.76
N ARG A 28 21.14 -11.48 1.88
CA ARG A 28 20.76 -10.10 2.24
C ARG A 28 19.28 -10.06 2.54
N PHE A 29 18.88 -10.61 3.66
CA PHE A 29 17.53 -10.53 4.17
C PHE A 29 17.37 -9.24 4.96
N HIS A 30 16.32 -8.49 4.72
CA HIS A 30 16.03 -7.26 5.44
C HIS A 30 14.54 -7.19 5.80
N TYR A 31 14.22 -6.49 6.85
CA TYR A 31 12.84 -6.26 7.27
C TYR A 31 12.70 -4.88 7.89
N GLY A 32 11.47 -4.42 8.03
CA GLY A 32 11.24 -3.11 8.60
C GLY A 32 9.80 -2.67 8.64
N ALA A 33 9.64 -1.39 8.94
CA ALA A 33 8.35 -0.72 8.95
C ALA A 33 8.45 0.58 8.15
N GLU A 34 7.43 0.83 7.34
CA GLU A 34 7.29 2.01 6.49
C GLU A 34 6.01 2.74 6.90
N TRP A 35 6.08 4.07 7.07
CA TRP A 35 4.92 4.92 7.36
C TRP A 35 5.02 6.24 6.63
N GLY A 36 3.87 6.84 6.37
CA GLY A 36 3.81 8.13 5.68
C GLY A 36 2.42 8.53 5.28
N ILE A 37 2.36 9.38 4.29
CA ILE A 37 1.14 9.98 3.77
C ILE A 37 0.89 9.58 2.33
N ASN A 38 -0.38 9.31 2.04
CA ASN A 38 -0.89 9.01 0.71
C ASN A 38 -1.97 10.02 0.36
N SER A 39 -1.83 10.71 -0.77
CA SER A 39 -2.80 11.68 -1.27
C SER A 39 -3.35 11.24 -2.63
N PRO A 40 -4.58 10.70 -2.70
CA PRO A 40 -5.26 10.51 -3.98
C PRO A 40 -5.59 11.88 -4.57
N MET A 41 -4.95 12.23 -5.67
CA MET A 41 -5.11 13.54 -6.34
C MET A 41 -6.25 13.51 -7.35
N LEU A 42 -6.32 12.48 -8.17
CA LEU A 42 -7.36 12.29 -9.17
C LEU A 42 -8.23 11.10 -8.80
N VAL A 43 -9.53 11.32 -8.73
CA VAL A 43 -10.53 10.30 -8.41
C VAL A 43 -11.55 10.24 -9.54
N GLY A 44 -11.48 9.19 -10.35
CA GLY A 44 -12.50 8.86 -11.34
C GLY A 44 -13.52 7.90 -10.75
N ILE A 45 -14.81 8.21 -10.85
CA ILE A 45 -15.91 7.38 -10.33
C ILE A 45 -16.83 7.03 -11.49
N TYR A 46 -17.15 5.77 -11.63
CA TYR A 46 -18.19 5.27 -12.53
C TYR A 46 -19.13 4.33 -11.76
N ASN A 47 -20.39 4.73 -11.65
CA ASN A 47 -21.41 3.97 -10.96
C ASN A 47 -22.66 3.86 -11.82
N THR A 48 -23.27 2.66 -11.86
CA THR A 48 -24.59 2.42 -12.41
C THR A 48 -25.41 1.66 -11.38
N TYR A 49 -26.54 2.21 -10.98
CA TYR A 49 -27.41 1.58 -9.98
C TYR A 49 -28.88 1.87 -10.23
N LEU A 50 -29.75 0.98 -9.75
CA LEU A 50 -31.18 1.17 -9.70
C LEU A 50 -31.54 1.85 -8.39
N SER A 51 -32.07 3.06 -8.44
CA SER A 51 -32.57 3.78 -7.27
C SER A 51 -33.74 3.04 -6.63
N THR A 52 -33.97 3.27 -5.35
CA THR A 52 -35.15 2.79 -4.61
C THR A 52 -36.46 3.29 -5.20
N GLU A 53 -36.45 4.37 -5.97
CA GLU A 53 -37.62 4.90 -6.71
C GLU A 53 -37.78 4.30 -8.10
N GLY A 54 -36.93 3.32 -8.48
CA GLY A 54 -37.01 2.62 -9.77
C GLY A 54 -36.29 3.30 -10.93
N TYR A 55 -35.52 4.36 -10.70
CA TYR A 55 -34.74 5.02 -11.74
C TYR A 55 -33.38 4.36 -11.92
N LEU A 56 -32.98 4.11 -13.18
CA LEU A 56 -31.63 3.74 -13.52
C LEU A 56 -30.74 5.00 -13.49
N VAL A 57 -29.78 5.04 -12.57
CA VAL A 57 -28.86 6.15 -12.41
C VAL A 57 -27.48 5.77 -12.87
N GLU A 58 -26.93 6.53 -13.80
CA GLU A 58 -25.53 6.44 -14.25
C GLU A 58 -24.78 7.69 -13.79
N THR A 59 -23.64 7.51 -13.14
CA THR A 59 -22.80 8.60 -12.67
C THR A 59 -21.37 8.39 -13.20
N LYS A 60 -20.89 9.38 -13.95
CA LYS A 60 -19.47 9.50 -14.35
C LYS A 60 -18.95 10.80 -13.76
N ASP A 61 -17.95 10.71 -12.91
CA ASP A 61 -17.37 11.88 -12.26
C ASP A 61 -15.85 11.75 -12.23
N LEU A 62 -15.16 12.81 -12.58
CA LEU A 62 -13.70 12.93 -12.47
C LEU A 62 -13.42 14.19 -11.67
N ARG A 63 -12.86 14.03 -10.49
CA ARG A 63 -12.60 15.15 -9.60
C ARG A 63 -11.20 15.13 -9.01
N PHE A 64 -10.70 16.32 -8.73
CA PHE A 64 -9.53 16.49 -7.90
C PHE A 64 -9.90 16.28 -6.42
N SER A 65 -9.09 15.48 -5.73
CA SER A 65 -9.24 15.23 -4.29
C SER A 65 -8.02 15.76 -3.57
N GLY A 66 -8.19 16.71 -2.66
CA GLY A 66 -7.14 17.19 -1.76
C GLY A 66 -7.03 16.40 -0.46
N HIS A 67 -7.60 15.20 -0.40
CA HIS A 67 -7.63 14.40 0.82
C HIS A 67 -6.29 13.70 1.06
N VAL A 68 -5.83 13.74 2.31
CA VAL A 68 -4.58 13.08 2.74
C VAL A 68 -4.93 11.93 3.68
N ASN A 69 -4.36 10.77 3.41
CA ASN A 69 -4.50 9.56 4.23
C ASN A 69 -3.15 9.14 4.80
N GLY A 70 -3.18 8.46 5.95
CA GLY A 70 -2.00 7.79 6.48
C GLY A 70 -1.79 6.41 5.84
N ALA A 71 -0.53 5.97 5.82
CA ALA A 71 -0.12 4.61 5.48
C ALA A 71 0.88 4.10 6.53
N VAL A 72 0.71 2.84 6.95
CA VAL A 72 1.65 2.12 7.83
C VAL A 72 1.77 0.70 7.30
N LEU A 73 2.98 0.29 6.94
CA LEU A 73 3.29 -1.00 6.32
C LEU A 73 4.45 -1.66 7.07
N GLY A 74 4.36 -2.94 7.32
CA GLY A 74 5.51 -3.77 7.66
C GLY A 74 6.01 -4.46 6.39
N PHE A 75 7.30 -4.69 6.28
CA PHE A 75 7.86 -5.40 5.15
C PHE A 75 8.97 -6.37 5.52
N VAL A 76 9.13 -7.34 4.64
CA VAL A 76 10.21 -8.31 4.65
C VAL A 76 10.74 -8.40 3.24
N GLY A 77 12.06 -8.31 3.07
CA GLY A 77 12.69 -8.30 1.76
C GLY A 77 13.92 -9.18 1.68
N TYR A 78 14.30 -9.45 0.44
CA TYR A 78 15.46 -10.24 0.08
C TYR A 78 16.17 -9.61 -1.12
N ASP A 79 17.46 -9.30 -0.96
CA ASP A 79 18.30 -8.77 -2.03
C ASP A 79 18.89 -9.92 -2.86
N MET A 80 18.30 -10.19 -4.03
CA MET A 80 18.75 -11.23 -4.95
C MET A 80 20.14 -10.93 -5.52
N SER A 81 20.45 -9.65 -5.67
CA SER A 81 21.76 -9.17 -6.12
C SER A 81 22.08 -7.81 -5.47
N PRO A 82 23.32 -7.30 -5.56
CA PRO A 82 23.65 -5.96 -5.05
C PRO A 82 22.77 -4.84 -5.63
N ARG A 83 22.16 -5.06 -6.79
CA ARG A 83 21.35 -4.05 -7.48
C ARG A 83 19.86 -4.34 -7.50
N PHE A 84 19.46 -5.57 -7.22
CA PHE A 84 18.05 -5.97 -7.32
C PHE A 84 17.58 -6.70 -6.06
N GLY A 85 16.49 -6.21 -5.49
CA GLY A 85 15.83 -6.79 -4.33
C GLY A 85 14.32 -6.89 -4.52
N MET A 86 13.70 -7.76 -3.75
CA MET A 86 12.25 -7.91 -3.67
C MET A 86 11.79 -7.85 -2.22
N SER A 87 10.63 -7.22 -1.97
CA SER A 87 10.06 -7.11 -0.63
C SER A 87 8.56 -7.37 -0.66
N LEU A 88 8.08 -8.13 0.31
CA LEU A 88 6.66 -8.30 0.59
C LEU A 88 6.24 -7.26 1.64
N LEU A 89 5.19 -6.50 1.34
CA LEU A 89 4.66 -5.47 2.22
C LEU A 89 3.24 -5.82 2.65
N VAL A 90 2.95 -5.62 3.92
CA VAL A 90 1.61 -5.81 4.50
C VAL A 90 1.34 -4.70 5.50
N GLY A 91 0.13 -4.15 5.52
CA GLY A 91 -0.18 -3.11 6.50
C GLY A 91 -1.55 -2.50 6.37
N TYR A 92 -1.62 -1.20 6.59
CA TYR A 92 -2.84 -0.42 6.61
C TYR A 92 -2.64 0.90 5.86
N MET A 93 -3.58 1.23 4.98
CA MET A 93 -3.50 2.44 4.19
C MET A 93 -4.90 2.95 3.81
N GLY A 94 -5.05 4.27 3.72
CA GLY A 94 -6.24 4.89 3.13
C GLY A 94 -6.13 4.90 1.61
N LEU A 95 -7.20 4.48 0.91
CA LEU A 95 -7.28 4.54 -0.55
C LEU A 95 -7.84 5.87 -1.04
N ARG A 96 -8.87 6.37 -0.36
CA ARG A 96 -9.48 7.68 -0.59
C ARG A 96 -10.21 8.16 0.69
N ALA A 97 -10.90 9.29 0.63
CA ALA A 97 -11.70 9.81 1.74
C ALA A 97 -12.68 8.75 2.27
N GLY A 98 -12.53 8.38 3.55
CA GLY A 98 -13.39 7.40 4.22
C GLY A 98 -13.15 5.93 3.83
N GLU A 99 -12.23 5.63 2.91
CA GLU A 99 -11.91 4.25 2.52
C GLU A 99 -10.53 3.84 3.02
N ARG A 100 -10.51 2.89 3.92
CA ARG A 100 -9.32 2.28 4.51
C ARG A 100 -9.22 0.82 4.11
N ALA A 101 -7.99 0.32 3.91
CA ALA A 101 -7.73 -1.02 3.42
C ALA A 101 -6.45 -1.60 4.01
N TYR A 102 -6.33 -2.91 3.92
CA TYR A 102 -5.16 -3.69 4.30
C TYR A 102 -4.44 -4.15 3.02
N PRO A 103 -3.43 -3.42 2.54
CA PRO A 103 -2.68 -3.81 1.36
C PRO A 103 -1.78 -5.00 1.66
N VAL A 104 -1.67 -5.88 0.67
CA VAL A 104 -0.63 -6.91 0.56
C VAL A 104 -0.02 -6.71 -0.81
N SER A 105 1.26 -6.40 -0.87
CA SER A 105 1.93 -6.04 -2.11
C SER A 105 3.36 -6.59 -2.18
N LEU A 106 3.84 -6.78 -3.40
CA LEU A 106 5.20 -7.15 -3.72
C LEU A 106 5.89 -5.96 -4.37
N ARG A 107 7.06 -5.58 -3.85
CA ARG A 107 7.90 -4.50 -4.36
C ARG A 107 9.17 -5.07 -4.95
N GLY A 108 9.49 -4.73 -6.19
CA GLY A 108 10.80 -4.93 -6.79
C GLY A 108 11.57 -3.62 -6.78
N SER A 109 12.81 -3.62 -6.29
CA SER A 109 13.69 -2.46 -6.18
C SER A 109 14.95 -2.65 -6.99
N PHE A 110 15.39 -1.59 -7.70
CA PHE A 110 16.60 -1.59 -8.50
C PHE A 110 17.48 -0.40 -8.14
N ALA A 111 18.71 -0.66 -7.67
CA ALA A 111 19.66 0.37 -7.28
C ALA A 111 20.24 1.11 -8.48
N LEU A 112 20.30 2.42 -8.39
CA LEU A 112 20.87 3.30 -9.41
C LEU A 112 22.36 3.63 -9.18
N GLY A 113 22.83 3.49 -7.93
CA GLY A 113 24.20 3.82 -7.53
C GLY A 113 25.16 2.63 -7.55
N MET A 114 26.45 2.93 -7.35
CA MET A 114 27.52 1.91 -7.26
C MET A 114 27.47 1.11 -5.96
N ASN A 115 26.94 1.68 -4.88
CA ASN A 115 26.81 1.01 -3.57
C ASN A 115 25.63 0.01 -3.52
N GLY A 116 24.93 -0.17 -4.65
CA GLY A 116 23.81 -1.11 -4.73
C GLY A 116 22.62 -0.67 -3.87
N LEU A 117 21.90 -1.66 -3.31
CA LEU A 117 20.76 -1.45 -2.43
C LEU A 117 21.16 -1.13 -0.98
N GLU A 118 22.45 -1.15 -0.63
CA GLU A 118 22.90 -0.88 0.73
C GLU A 118 22.81 0.61 1.10
N GLU A 119 23.08 1.50 0.13
CA GLU A 119 23.07 2.95 0.33
C GLU A 119 22.85 3.68 -1.00
N GLY A 120 22.07 4.75 -0.97
CA GLY A 120 21.84 5.62 -2.12
C GLY A 120 20.47 5.44 -2.77
N GLY A 121 20.38 5.86 -4.03
CA GLY A 121 19.13 5.91 -4.78
C GLY A 121 18.75 4.58 -5.43
N SER A 122 17.47 4.26 -5.39
CA SER A 122 16.86 3.14 -6.12
C SER A 122 15.52 3.53 -6.70
N ILE A 123 15.13 2.89 -7.79
CA ILE A 123 13.77 2.93 -8.31
C ILE A 123 13.04 1.65 -7.87
N PHE A 124 11.74 1.76 -7.67
CA PHE A 124 10.94 0.60 -7.35
C PHE A 124 9.60 0.58 -8.06
N VAL A 125 9.09 -0.62 -8.27
CA VAL A 125 7.74 -0.91 -8.71
C VAL A 125 7.09 -1.83 -7.69
N GLU A 126 5.87 -1.52 -7.30
CA GLU A 126 5.10 -2.28 -6.33
C GLU A 126 3.73 -2.60 -6.91
N ALA A 127 3.30 -3.85 -6.79
CA ALA A 127 1.99 -4.30 -7.21
C ALA A 127 1.37 -5.21 -6.15
N GLY A 128 0.07 -5.07 -5.94
CA GLY A 128 -0.64 -5.84 -4.93
C GLY A 128 -2.14 -5.62 -4.92
N ALA A 129 -2.77 -6.05 -3.85
CA ALA A 129 -4.18 -5.89 -3.61
C ALA A 129 -4.45 -5.35 -2.20
N ALA A 130 -5.37 -4.42 -2.09
CA ALA A 130 -5.82 -3.84 -0.83
C ALA A 130 -7.17 -4.45 -0.44
N PHE A 131 -7.19 -5.15 0.67
CA PHE A 131 -8.36 -5.88 1.18
C PHE A 131 -9.19 -4.99 2.07
N ARG A 132 -10.51 -5.09 1.95
CA ARG A 132 -11.51 -4.38 2.76
C ARG A 132 -12.61 -5.34 3.20
N HIS A 133 -13.18 -5.05 4.36
CA HIS A 133 -14.30 -5.87 4.85
C HIS A 133 -15.51 -5.75 3.91
N SER A 134 -16.08 -6.90 3.51
CA SER A 134 -17.30 -7.02 2.69
C SER A 134 -17.28 -6.32 1.31
N VAL A 135 -16.08 -6.08 0.75
CA VAL A 135 -15.91 -5.48 -0.58
C VAL A 135 -14.83 -6.22 -1.35
N LYS A 136 -14.94 -6.26 -2.68
CA LYS A 136 -13.91 -6.85 -3.54
C LYS A 136 -12.54 -6.22 -3.29
N PRO A 137 -11.44 -7.01 -3.32
CA PRO A 137 -10.09 -6.48 -3.22
C PRO A 137 -9.84 -5.41 -4.29
N ALA A 138 -9.11 -4.37 -3.90
CA ALA A 138 -8.73 -3.28 -4.78
C ALA A 138 -7.29 -3.50 -5.25
N PRO A 139 -7.01 -3.75 -6.54
CA PRO A 139 -5.65 -3.75 -7.04
C PRO A 139 -4.99 -2.39 -6.79
N VAL A 140 -3.74 -2.42 -6.37
CA VAL A 140 -2.91 -1.25 -6.07
C VAL A 140 -1.57 -1.42 -6.74
N GLY A 141 -1.11 -0.37 -7.42
CA GLY A 141 0.20 -0.27 -8.03
C GLY A 141 0.92 0.99 -7.58
N LYS A 142 2.23 0.91 -7.40
CA LYS A 142 3.10 2.07 -7.13
C LYS A 142 4.34 2.01 -8.02
N ILE A 143 4.82 3.17 -8.42
CA ILE A 143 6.12 3.33 -9.05
C ILE A 143 6.79 4.54 -8.44
N GLY A 144 8.04 4.40 -8.01
CA GLY A 144 8.68 5.46 -7.27
C GLY A 144 10.18 5.35 -7.16
N TYR A 145 10.68 6.28 -6.37
CA TYR A 145 12.08 6.42 -6.02
C TYR A 145 12.24 6.26 -4.50
N SER A 146 13.29 5.58 -4.10
CA SER A 146 13.71 5.42 -2.72
C SER A 146 15.15 5.90 -2.57
N TYR A 147 15.43 6.59 -1.48
CA TYR A 147 16.78 6.96 -1.10
C TYR A 147 17.11 6.37 0.28
N ARG A 148 18.08 5.46 0.31
CA ARG A 148 18.53 4.78 1.53
C ARG A 148 19.71 5.51 2.15
N CYS A 149 19.53 5.93 3.41
CA CYS A 149 20.58 6.44 4.27
C CYS A 149 20.98 5.35 5.27
N ARG A 150 22.18 4.80 5.14
CA ARG A 150 22.71 3.83 6.09
C ARG A 150 23.23 4.55 7.33
N LEU A 151 22.62 4.32 8.49
CA LEU A 151 22.99 4.94 9.76
C LEU A 151 23.92 4.06 10.58
N ALA A 152 23.80 2.74 10.46
CA ALA A 152 24.64 1.76 11.13
C ALA A 152 24.82 0.51 10.26
N ARG A 153 25.62 -0.44 10.71
CA ARG A 153 25.88 -1.69 9.97
C ARG A 153 24.60 -2.47 9.66
N ASN A 154 23.65 -2.48 10.60
CA ASN A 154 22.40 -3.22 10.52
C ASN A 154 21.16 -2.32 10.58
N PHE A 155 21.31 -1.03 10.28
CA PHE A 155 20.21 -0.09 10.38
C PHE A 155 20.30 0.99 9.30
N ALA A 156 19.22 1.14 8.55
CA ALA A 156 19.09 2.17 7.54
C ALA A 156 17.71 2.85 7.61
N VAL A 157 17.63 4.02 7.04
CA VAL A 157 16.37 4.77 6.84
C VAL A 157 16.18 5.01 5.35
N ASP A 158 15.02 4.60 4.84
CA ASP A 158 14.62 4.85 3.45
C ASP A 158 13.62 5.99 3.39
N PHE A 159 13.84 6.92 2.48
CA PHE A 159 12.90 7.98 2.09
C PHE A 159 12.30 7.60 0.75
N ASN A 160 10.99 7.37 0.71
CA ASN A 160 10.30 6.90 -0.49
C ASN A 160 9.33 7.96 -1.01
N ALA A 161 9.32 8.17 -2.32
CA ALA A 161 8.33 8.99 -3.01
C ALA A 161 7.83 8.23 -4.24
N ALA A 162 6.51 8.05 -4.38
CA ALA A 162 5.95 7.28 -5.47
C ALA A 162 4.62 7.86 -5.99
N ALA A 163 4.36 7.62 -7.27
CA ALA A 163 3.02 7.65 -7.81
C ALA A 163 2.30 6.36 -7.41
N ILE A 164 1.03 6.48 -7.03
CA ILE A 164 0.17 5.38 -6.64
C ILE A 164 -1.10 5.39 -7.48
N ALA A 165 -1.52 4.22 -7.94
CA ALA A 165 -2.80 4.00 -8.57
C ALA A 165 -3.54 2.87 -7.86
N SER A 166 -4.84 3.04 -7.63
CA SER A 166 -5.69 1.99 -7.07
C SER A 166 -7.04 1.95 -7.76
N PHE A 167 -7.56 0.75 -7.95
CA PHE A 167 -8.87 0.53 -8.53
C PHE A 167 -9.79 -0.09 -7.50
N SER A 168 -10.82 0.63 -7.07
CA SER A 168 -11.69 0.20 -5.99
C SER A 168 -13.16 0.13 -6.40
N HIS A 169 -13.96 -0.58 -5.59
CA HIS A 169 -15.40 -0.70 -5.75
C HIS A 169 -16.09 -0.05 -4.55
N PRO A 170 -16.37 1.27 -4.61
CA PRO A 170 -17.00 1.98 -3.50
C PRO A 170 -18.46 1.57 -3.33
N LYS A 171 -18.97 1.73 -2.10
CA LYS A 171 -20.42 1.66 -1.87
C LYS A 171 -21.09 2.87 -2.56
N VAL A 172 -22.15 2.60 -3.29
CA VAL A 172 -22.89 3.64 -4.04
C VAL A 172 -23.91 4.28 -3.12
N PHE A 173 -23.88 5.61 -3.04
CA PHE A 173 -24.86 6.39 -2.31
C PHE A 173 -26.01 6.78 -3.24
N ASP A 174 -27.24 6.34 -2.90
CA ASP A 174 -28.45 6.72 -3.61
C ASP A 174 -28.95 8.09 -3.13
N LYS A 175 -28.86 9.08 -4.01
CA LYS A 175 -29.27 10.47 -3.72
C LYS A 175 -30.78 10.61 -3.47
N TYR A 176 -31.59 9.72 -4.00
CA TYR A 176 -33.05 9.78 -3.89
C TYR A 176 -33.53 9.25 -2.53
N SER A 177 -32.94 8.17 -2.05
CA SER A 177 -33.30 7.60 -0.75
C SER A 177 -32.49 8.16 0.42
N GLY A 178 -31.39 8.88 0.16
CA GLY A 178 -30.47 9.35 1.20
C GLY A 178 -29.70 8.25 1.91
N LYS A 179 -29.65 7.04 1.33
CA LYS A 179 -29.00 5.84 1.89
C LYS A 179 -28.06 5.19 0.86
N TYR A 180 -27.27 4.24 1.30
CA TYR A 180 -26.48 3.42 0.37
C TYR A 180 -27.39 2.46 -0.39
N ALA A 181 -27.21 2.38 -1.71
CA ALA A 181 -27.95 1.45 -2.55
C ALA A 181 -27.69 0.00 -2.12
N PRO A 182 -28.73 -0.86 -2.05
CA PRO A 182 -28.56 -2.28 -1.79
C PRO A 182 -27.65 -2.92 -2.84
N ALA A 183 -26.85 -3.90 -2.44
CA ALA A 183 -25.88 -4.54 -3.34
C ALA A 183 -26.54 -5.14 -4.62
N GLY A 184 -27.77 -5.65 -4.52
CA GLY A 184 -28.52 -6.17 -5.66
C GLY A 184 -28.98 -5.10 -6.66
N ASN A 185 -29.01 -3.84 -6.27
CA ASN A 185 -29.40 -2.71 -7.12
C ASN A 185 -28.20 -2.03 -7.78
N VAL A 186 -26.95 -2.42 -7.43
CA VAL A 186 -25.74 -1.84 -7.99
C VAL A 186 -25.25 -2.71 -9.15
N GLY A 187 -25.39 -2.22 -10.38
CA GLY A 187 -24.88 -2.88 -11.57
C GLY A 187 -23.36 -2.77 -11.69
N VAL A 188 -22.85 -1.54 -11.59
CA VAL A 188 -21.40 -1.23 -11.66
C VAL A 188 -21.05 -0.22 -10.59
N SER A 189 -19.94 -0.46 -9.90
CA SER A 189 -19.32 0.51 -9.00
C SER A 189 -17.82 0.41 -9.14
N GLN A 190 -17.22 1.43 -9.71
CA GLN A 190 -15.78 1.50 -9.99
C GLN A 190 -15.24 2.87 -9.61
N SER A 191 -14.05 2.89 -9.02
CA SER A 191 -13.31 4.11 -8.76
C SER A 191 -11.83 3.88 -9.04
N LEU A 192 -11.28 4.68 -9.96
CA LEU A 192 -9.85 4.78 -10.20
C LEU A 192 -9.32 5.95 -9.39
N ASN A 193 -8.37 5.69 -8.51
CA ASN A 193 -7.70 6.71 -7.72
C ASN A 193 -6.23 6.75 -8.12
N VAL A 194 -5.75 7.93 -8.52
CA VAL A 194 -4.34 8.17 -8.86
C VAL A 194 -3.83 9.29 -7.97
N GLY A 195 -2.64 9.13 -7.42
CA GLY A 195 -2.08 10.11 -6.50
C GLY A 195 -0.60 9.91 -6.23
N ALA A 196 -0.15 10.50 -5.13
CA ALA A 196 1.23 10.39 -4.66
C ALA A 196 1.28 9.85 -3.23
N ILE A 197 2.35 9.14 -2.92
CA ILE A 197 2.65 8.66 -1.57
C ILE A 197 4.08 9.02 -1.23
N ILE A 198 4.28 9.52 -0.01
CA ILE A 198 5.59 9.81 0.57
C ILE A 198 5.68 9.06 1.88
N THR A 199 6.74 8.27 2.05
CA THR A 199 6.93 7.45 3.25
C THR A 199 8.37 7.49 3.72
N VAL A 200 8.55 7.18 5.01
CA VAL A 200 9.83 6.90 5.62
C VAL A 200 9.79 5.47 6.12
N ALA A 201 10.85 4.71 5.89
CA ALA A 201 10.95 3.34 6.37
C ALA A 201 12.19 3.15 7.24
N LEU A 202 12.06 2.36 8.30
CA LEU A 202 13.18 1.82 9.07
C LEU A 202 13.48 0.42 8.54
N VAL A 203 14.76 0.15 8.26
CA VAL A 203 15.26 -1.09 7.66
C VAL A 203 16.31 -1.70 8.58
N PHE A 204 16.13 -2.98 8.89
CA PHE A 204 17.00 -3.77 9.75
C PHE A 204 17.54 -5.00 9.02
#